data_d5b308ff297027864537a1533490aa2c
#
_entry.id   d5b308ff297027864537a1533490aa2c
#
_cell.length_a   1.000
_cell.length_b   1.000
_cell.length_c   1.000
_cell.angle_alpha   90.00
_cell.angle_beta   90.00
_cell.angle_gamma   90.00
#
_symmetry.space_group_name_H-M   'P 1'
#
loop_
_entity.id
_entity.type
_entity.pdbx_description
1 polymer ?
#
loop_
_entity_poly.entity_id
_entity_poly.type
_entity_poly.pdbx_seq_one_letter_code
_entity_poly.pdbx_strand_id
1 'polypeptide(L)'
;MIIKSDQIQVAANKNEIRDFLLNCTNYHLLLPEDKISNFTATENQCSFKVQGGITIQLIQDGIDQDGNVLLRSGENSPFPFSLSAKLIEEGQNTSGEIEFDGELNSFLAMVATKPLQHLFNFMADRLEQQFTSKS
;
A
#
# COMPACT_ATOMS: atom_id res chain seq x y z
N MET A 1 -14.05 7.58 -3.70
CA MET A 1 -12.97 8.49 -3.26
C MET A 1 -11.63 7.89 -3.63
N ILE A 2 -10.79 8.64 -4.31
CA ILE A 2 -9.49 8.16 -4.74
C ILE A 2 -8.41 8.96 -4.02
N ILE A 3 -7.44 8.25 -3.42
CA ILE A 3 -6.27 8.85 -2.78
C ILE A 3 -5.04 8.25 -3.45
N LYS A 4 -4.13 9.11 -3.90
CA LYS A 4 -2.89 8.67 -4.53
C LYS A 4 -1.70 9.12 -3.70
N SER A 5 -0.72 8.24 -3.55
CA SER A 5 0.54 8.62 -2.92
C SER A 5 1.37 9.49 -3.85
N ASP A 6 2.46 10.04 -3.33
CA ASP A 6 3.47 10.66 -4.17
C ASP A 6 4.04 9.61 -5.12
N GLN A 7 4.47 10.06 -6.30
CA GLN A 7 5.19 9.19 -7.24
C GLN A 7 6.62 8.99 -6.75
N ILE A 8 7.11 7.77 -6.90
CA ILE A 8 8.45 7.42 -6.47
C ILE A 8 9.22 6.77 -7.61
N GLN A 9 10.54 6.79 -7.50
CA GLN A 9 11.44 6.08 -8.41
C GLN A 9 12.13 5.00 -7.61
N VAL A 10 11.93 3.75 -8.01
CA VAL A 10 12.48 2.61 -7.30
C VAL A 10 13.64 2.04 -8.12
N ALA A 11 14.78 1.85 -7.47
CA ALA A 11 15.99 1.36 -8.12
C ALA A 11 15.98 -0.16 -8.22
N ALA A 12 14.98 -0.68 -8.94
CA ALA A 12 14.81 -2.11 -9.15
C ALA A 12 13.91 -2.31 -10.36
N ASN A 13 13.94 -3.51 -10.94
CA ASN A 13 13.04 -3.81 -12.02
C ASN A 13 11.64 -4.12 -11.47
N LYS A 14 10.65 -4.04 -12.35
CA LYS A 14 9.26 -4.21 -11.98
C LYS A 14 8.97 -5.56 -11.34
N ASN A 15 9.61 -6.60 -11.82
CA ASN A 15 9.37 -7.96 -11.30
C ASN A 15 9.81 -8.10 -9.84
N GLU A 16 10.94 -7.50 -9.48
CA GLU A 16 11.42 -7.55 -8.10
C GLU A 16 10.46 -6.82 -7.15
N ILE A 17 9.97 -5.68 -7.58
CA ILE A 17 9.05 -4.88 -6.77
C ILE A 17 7.73 -5.64 -6.62
N ARG A 18 7.24 -6.19 -7.71
CA ARG A 18 6.00 -6.98 -7.70
C ARG A 18 6.10 -8.16 -6.75
N ASP A 19 7.19 -8.91 -6.83
CA ASP A 19 7.38 -10.08 -5.98
C ASP A 19 7.42 -9.68 -4.50
N PHE A 20 8.06 -8.57 -4.19
CA PHE A 20 8.08 -8.03 -2.83
C PHE A 20 6.67 -7.72 -2.35
N LEU A 21 5.86 -7.07 -3.18
CA LEU A 21 4.51 -6.63 -2.82
C LEU A 21 3.49 -7.75 -2.80
N LEU A 22 3.75 -8.85 -3.51
CA LEU A 22 2.83 -9.99 -3.50
C LEU A 22 2.86 -10.77 -2.18
N ASN A 23 3.90 -10.59 -1.39
CA ASN A 23 4.00 -11.23 -0.08
C ASN A 23 3.63 -10.24 1.01
N CYS A 24 2.44 -10.39 1.56
CA CYS A 24 1.92 -9.43 2.54
C CYS A 24 2.70 -9.38 3.85
N THR A 25 3.51 -10.39 4.15
CA THR A 25 4.39 -10.33 5.32
C THR A 25 5.42 -9.21 5.21
N ASN A 26 5.74 -8.77 3.99
CA ASN A 26 6.69 -7.68 3.77
C ASN A 26 6.12 -6.31 4.11
N TYR A 27 4.81 -6.18 4.28
CA TYR A 27 4.18 -4.88 4.48
C TYR A 27 4.56 -4.22 5.79
N HIS A 28 5.00 -5.01 6.79
CA HIS A 28 5.50 -4.41 8.04
C HIS A 28 6.72 -3.50 7.78
N LEU A 29 7.46 -3.75 6.70
CA LEU A 29 8.60 -2.92 6.32
C LEU A 29 8.17 -1.59 5.70
N LEU A 30 6.93 -1.49 5.27
CA LEU A 30 6.40 -0.30 4.60
C LEU A 30 5.55 0.56 5.53
N LEU A 31 5.22 0.09 6.72
CA LEU A 31 4.27 0.77 7.60
C LEU A 31 4.98 1.53 8.71
N PRO A 32 4.44 2.68 9.14
CA PRO A 32 5.03 3.47 10.22
C PRO A 32 4.76 2.83 11.57
N GLU A 33 5.81 2.29 12.20
CA GLU A 33 5.68 1.55 13.45
C GLU A 33 5.03 2.35 14.57
N ASP A 34 5.27 3.65 14.61
CA ASP A 34 4.75 4.52 15.65
C ASP A 34 3.30 4.96 15.39
N LYS A 35 2.75 4.65 14.22
CA LYS A 35 1.41 5.09 13.84
C LYS A 35 0.44 3.94 13.60
N ILE A 36 0.91 2.72 13.71
CA ILE A 36 0.06 1.53 13.59
C ILE A 36 0.25 0.61 14.78
N SER A 37 -0.71 -0.27 14.99
CA SER A 37 -0.63 -1.29 16.03
C SER A 37 -1.31 -2.56 15.52
N ASN A 38 -1.07 -3.65 16.27
CA ASN A 38 -1.72 -4.94 16.02
C ASN A 38 -1.50 -5.48 14.60
N PHE A 39 -0.27 -5.30 14.07
CA PHE A 39 0.05 -5.83 12.75
C PHE A 39 0.09 -7.35 12.79
N THR A 40 -0.66 -7.99 11.88
CA THR A 40 -0.59 -9.44 11.66
C THR A 40 -0.57 -9.67 10.16
N ALA A 41 0.10 -10.72 9.72
CA ALA A 41 0.19 -11.00 8.30
C ALA A 41 0.44 -12.46 8.00
N THR A 42 -0.09 -12.89 6.86
CA THR A 42 0.32 -14.09 6.16
C THR A 42 0.80 -13.64 4.77
N GLU A 43 1.21 -14.59 3.94
CA GLU A 43 1.62 -14.21 2.58
C GLU A 43 0.51 -13.54 1.79
N ASN A 44 -0.75 -13.88 2.07
CA ASN A 44 -1.91 -13.46 1.28
C ASN A 44 -2.69 -12.30 1.87
N GLN A 45 -2.43 -11.92 3.10
CA GLN A 45 -3.18 -10.82 3.73
C GLN A 45 -2.40 -10.23 4.89
N CYS A 46 -2.74 -9.00 5.22
CA CYS A 46 -2.26 -8.39 6.45
C CYS A 46 -3.36 -7.51 7.05
N SER A 47 -3.24 -7.25 8.33
CA SER A 47 -4.19 -6.41 9.05
C SER A 47 -3.43 -5.59 10.08
N PHE A 48 -3.86 -4.35 10.26
CA PHE A 48 -3.26 -3.45 11.24
C PHE A 48 -4.25 -2.35 11.59
N LYS A 49 -4.02 -1.72 12.73
CA LYS A 49 -4.85 -0.61 13.18
C LYS A 49 -4.07 0.69 13.01
N VAL A 50 -4.67 1.64 12.30
CA VAL A 50 -4.07 2.95 12.08
C VAL A 50 -4.41 3.84 13.28
N GLN A 51 -3.49 4.73 13.63
CA GLN A 51 -3.73 5.71 14.67
C GLN A 51 -5.03 6.46 14.40
N GLY A 52 -5.89 6.54 15.40
CA GLY A 52 -7.23 7.10 15.23
C GLY A 52 -8.32 6.03 15.25
N GLY A 53 -7.94 4.75 15.25
CA GLY A 53 -8.88 3.66 15.46
C GLY A 53 -9.40 2.94 14.24
N ILE A 54 -8.86 3.22 13.06
CA ILE A 54 -9.30 2.53 11.83
C ILE A 54 -8.50 1.25 11.66
N THR A 55 -9.17 0.12 11.54
CA THR A 55 -8.53 -1.15 11.20
C THR A 55 -8.55 -1.32 9.69
N ILE A 56 -7.39 -1.61 9.13
CA ILE A 56 -7.23 -1.84 7.69
C ILE A 56 -6.83 -3.30 7.51
N GLN A 57 -7.58 -4.02 6.69
CA GLN A 57 -7.22 -5.36 6.28
C GLN A 57 -7.01 -5.37 4.78
N LEU A 58 -5.82 -5.81 4.36
CA LEU A 58 -5.45 -5.89 2.95
C LEU A 58 -5.37 -7.35 2.55
N ILE A 59 -6.09 -7.71 1.50
CA ILE A 59 -6.07 -9.06 0.95
C ILE A 59 -5.48 -9.00 -0.45
N GLN A 60 -4.47 -9.83 -0.70
CA GLN A 60 -3.83 -9.88 -2.01
C GLN A 60 -4.85 -10.30 -3.07
N ASP A 61 -4.92 -9.55 -4.16
CA ASP A 61 -5.91 -9.74 -5.22
C ASP A 61 -5.24 -9.92 -6.59
N GLY A 62 -3.98 -10.34 -6.59
CA GLY A 62 -3.27 -10.64 -7.82
C GLY A 62 -2.66 -9.43 -8.50
N ILE A 63 -2.54 -9.52 -9.81
CA ILE A 63 -2.00 -8.45 -10.65
C ILE A 63 -2.95 -8.21 -11.80
N ASP A 64 -2.97 -6.96 -12.31
CA ASP A 64 -3.81 -6.63 -13.45
C ASP A 64 -3.05 -6.85 -14.77
N GLN A 65 -3.67 -6.47 -15.89
CA GLN A 65 -3.11 -6.67 -17.21
C GLN A 65 -1.79 -5.92 -17.41
N ASP A 66 -1.61 -4.82 -16.70
CA ASP A 66 -0.42 -3.98 -16.81
C ASP A 66 0.66 -4.40 -15.81
N GLY A 67 0.41 -5.42 -15.02
CA GLY A 67 1.37 -5.90 -14.03
C GLY A 67 1.37 -5.12 -12.73
N ASN A 68 0.34 -4.35 -12.46
CA ASN A 68 0.19 -3.63 -11.20
C ASN A 68 -0.28 -4.60 -10.12
N VAL A 69 0.19 -4.40 -8.89
CA VAL A 69 -0.23 -5.25 -7.76
C VAL A 69 -1.55 -4.76 -7.21
N LEU A 70 -2.49 -5.67 -7.03
CA LEU A 70 -3.83 -5.35 -6.56
C LEU A 70 -4.07 -5.92 -5.17
N LEU A 71 -4.68 -5.10 -4.32
CA LEU A 71 -5.12 -5.50 -2.99
C LEU A 71 -6.58 -5.05 -2.83
N ARG A 72 -7.31 -5.76 -2.00
CA ARG A 72 -8.69 -5.38 -1.68
C ARG A 72 -8.90 -5.40 -0.18
N SER A 73 -9.94 -4.72 0.26
CA SER A 73 -10.30 -4.70 1.67
C SER A 73 -10.84 -6.04 2.11
N GLY A 74 -10.57 -6.40 3.37
CA GLY A 74 -11.16 -7.56 4.00
C GLY A 74 -12.32 -7.17 4.89
N GLU A 75 -12.95 -8.17 5.49
CA GLU A 75 -14.14 -7.98 6.33
C GLU A 75 -13.88 -7.12 7.57
N ASN A 76 -12.63 -7.09 8.03
CA ASN A 76 -12.29 -6.30 9.22
C ASN A 76 -12.12 -4.81 8.92
N SER A 77 -12.14 -4.41 7.67
CA SER A 77 -12.07 -2.99 7.29
C SER A 77 -13.45 -2.37 7.42
N PRO A 78 -13.53 -1.10 7.86
CA PRO A 78 -14.83 -0.46 8.10
C PRO A 78 -15.57 -0.03 6.84
N PHE A 79 -14.95 -0.12 5.67
CA PHE A 79 -15.56 0.24 4.39
C PHE A 79 -14.85 -0.54 3.28
N PRO A 80 -15.53 -0.76 2.15
CA PRO A 80 -14.91 -1.45 1.02
C PRO A 80 -13.96 -0.52 0.28
N PHE A 81 -12.82 -1.07 -0.15
CA PHE A 81 -11.86 -0.33 -0.94
C PHE A 81 -10.97 -1.28 -1.73
N SER A 82 -10.29 -0.73 -2.73
CA SER A 82 -9.19 -1.40 -3.41
C SER A 82 -7.94 -0.54 -3.26
N LEU A 83 -6.80 -1.21 -3.26
CA LEU A 83 -5.50 -0.56 -3.20
C LEU A 83 -4.64 -1.16 -4.29
N SER A 84 -3.95 -0.33 -5.06
CA SER A 84 -3.08 -0.84 -6.10
C SER A 84 -1.74 -0.15 -6.06
N ALA A 85 -0.70 -0.91 -6.41
CA ALA A 85 0.63 -0.36 -6.64
C ALA A 85 0.80 -0.27 -8.15
N LYS A 86 0.76 0.95 -8.66
CA LYS A 86 0.93 1.22 -10.09
C LYS A 86 2.42 1.27 -10.39
N LEU A 87 2.87 0.38 -11.25
CA LEU A 87 4.30 0.23 -11.55
C LEU A 87 4.55 0.39 -13.03
N ILE A 88 5.46 1.31 -13.38
CA ILE A 88 5.85 1.55 -14.78
C ILE A 88 7.35 1.39 -14.88
N GLU A 89 7.79 0.40 -15.64
CA GLU A 89 9.21 0.13 -15.83
C GLU A 89 9.85 1.19 -16.73
N GLU A 90 10.98 1.73 -16.29
CA GLU A 90 11.69 2.78 -17.00
C GLU A 90 13.18 2.44 -16.99
N GLY A 91 13.58 1.63 -17.95
CA GLY A 91 14.96 1.13 -18.01
C GLY A 91 15.20 0.15 -16.87
N GLN A 92 16.20 0.44 -16.03
CA GLN A 92 16.54 -0.41 -14.87
C GLN A 92 15.78 -0.02 -13.61
N ASN A 93 15.03 1.08 -13.68
CA ASN A 93 14.25 1.58 -12.56
C ASN A 93 12.76 1.40 -12.83
N THR A 94 11.96 1.60 -11.81
CA THR A 94 10.51 1.53 -11.92
C THR A 94 9.91 2.75 -11.25
N SER A 95 9.01 3.42 -11.97
CA SER A 95 8.20 4.49 -11.39
C SER A 95 7.02 3.84 -10.67
N GLY A 96 6.69 4.30 -9.48
CA GLY A 96 5.63 3.71 -8.68
C GLY A 96 4.74 4.72 -8.01
N GLU A 97 3.52 4.28 -7.72
CA GLU A 97 2.52 5.08 -7.04
C GLU A 97 1.51 4.15 -6.40
N ILE A 98 1.07 4.48 -5.19
CA ILE A 98 0.01 3.72 -4.52
C ILE A 98 -1.31 4.46 -4.72
N GLU A 99 -2.32 3.74 -5.19
CA GLU A 99 -3.63 4.32 -5.43
C GLU A 99 -4.69 3.58 -4.61
N PHE A 100 -5.44 4.35 -3.84
CA PHE A 100 -6.54 3.86 -3.02
C PHE A 100 -7.85 4.31 -3.66
N ASP A 101 -8.83 3.40 -3.73
CA ASP A 101 -10.17 3.72 -4.23
C ASP A 101 -11.17 3.12 -3.25
N GLY A 102 -11.80 3.96 -2.44
CA GLY A 102 -12.68 3.51 -1.37
C GLY A 102 -14.04 4.14 -1.38
N GLU A 103 -15.00 3.40 -0.83
CA GLU A 103 -16.39 3.89 -0.68
C GLU A 103 -16.58 4.37 0.76
N LEU A 104 -16.29 5.67 0.98
CA LEU A 104 -16.45 6.29 2.27
C LEU A 104 -17.63 7.26 2.25
N ASN A 105 -18.45 7.21 3.30
CA ASN A 105 -19.48 8.25 3.46
C ASN A 105 -18.78 9.56 3.85
N SER A 106 -19.55 10.66 3.87
CA SER A 106 -18.98 12.00 4.10
C SER A 106 -18.27 12.12 5.44
N PHE A 107 -18.79 11.47 6.47
CA PHE A 107 -18.18 11.54 7.80
C PHE A 107 -16.83 10.81 7.82
N LEU A 108 -16.80 9.58 7.29
CA LEU A 108 -15.56 8.80 7.24
C LEU A 108 -14.52 9.48 6.35
N ALA A 109 -14.95 10.07 5.23
CA ALA A 109 -14.03 10.80 4.37
C ALA A 109 -13.38 11.95 5.12
N MET A 110 -14.18 12.68 5.91
CA MET A 110 -13.68 13.82 6.67
C MET A 110 -12.58 13.43 7.66
N VAL A 111 -12.74 12.28 8.35
CA VAL A 111 -11.80 11.90 9.39
C VAL A 111 -10.66 11.01 8.89
N ALA A 112 -10.83 10.34 7.76
CA ALA A 112 -9.87 9.34 7.28
C ALA A 112 -8.94 9.84 6.17
N THR A 113 -9.32 10.87 5.43
CA THR A 113 -8.56 11.30 4.25
C THR A 113 -7.11 11.64 4.56
N LYS A 114 -6.87 12.48 5.57
CA LYS A 114 -5.51 12.89 5.92
C LYS A 114 -4.66 11.74 6.45
N PRO A 115 -5.15 10.96 7.43
CA PRO A 115 -4.36 9.81 7.90
C PRO A 115 -4.05 8.81 6.78
N LEU A 116 -4.99 8.55 5.89
CA LEU A 116 -4.76 7.62 4.79
C LEU A 116 -3.76 8.18 3.78
N GLN A 117 -3.86 9.47 3.46
CA GLN A 117 -2.89 10.12 2.56
C GLN A 117 -1.47 10.00 3.13
N HIS A 118 -1.31 10.30 4.42
CA HIS A 118 -0.01 10.18 5.08
C HIS A 118 0.49 8.74 5.08
N LEU A 119 -0.40 7.81 5.33
CA LEU A 119 -0.06 6.39 5.34
C LEU A 119 0.48 5.95 3.97
N PHE A 120 -0.23 6.29 2.90
CA PHE A 120 0.16 5.84 1.57
C PHE A 120 1.44 6.53 1.10
N ASN A 121 1.63 7.80 1.44
CA ASN A 121 2.89 8.49 1.14
C ASN A 121 4.06 7.83 1.88
N PHE A 122 3.86 7.47 3.13
CA PHE A 122 4.88 6.79 3.91
C PHE A 122 5.21 5.42 3.30
N MET A 123 4.19 4.67 2.91
CA MET A 123 4.39 3.35 2.29
C MET A 123 5.18 3.47 0.98
N ALA A 124 4.85 4.47 0.16
CA ALA A 124 5.56 4.69 -1.09
C ALA A 124 7.03 5.02 -0.84
N ASP A 125 7.30 5.94 0.10
CA ASP A 125 8.67 6.30 0.45
C ASP A 125 9.46 5.09 0.95
N ARG A 126 8.86 4.26 1.77
CA ARG A 126 9.52 3.07 2.30
C ARG A 126 9.77 2.03 1.22
N LEU A 127 8.84 1.92 0.27
CA LEU A 127 9.04 1.03 -0.87
C LEU A 127 10.27 1.45 -1.66
N GLU A 128 10.40 2.75 -1.92
CA GLU A 128 11.60 3.26 -2.60
C GLU A 128 12.85 2.92 -1.82
N GLN A 129 12.84 3.11 -0.50
CA GLN A 129 13.99 2.86 0.36
C GLN A 129 14.39 1.39 0.41
N GLN A 130 13.45 0.47 0.25
CA GLN A 130 13.76 -0.97 0.28
C GLN A 130 14.76 -1.36 -0.81
N PHE A 131 14.83 -0.61 -1.89
CA PHE A 131 15.63 -0.95 -3.06
C PHE A 131 16.77 0.05 -3.34
N THR A 132 16.93 1.09 -2.54
CA THR A 132 17.95 2.11 -2.77
C THR A 132 19.22 1.88 -1.98
N SER A 133 19.20 1.09 -0.95
CA SER A 133 20.30 0.92 -0.01
C SER A 133 21.37 -0.06 -0.49
N LYS A 134 21.34 -0.45 -1.74
CA LYS A 134 22.24 -1.48 -2.26
C LYS A 134 23.47 -0.94 -2.94
N SER A 135 23.68 0.32 -2.89
CA SER A 135 24.87 0.92 -3.47
C SER A 135 26.10 0.65 -2.64
#